data_7bdea7059232b04354bb55b979788439
#
_entry.id   7bdea7059232b04354bb55b979788439
#
_cell.length_a   1.000
_cell.length_b   1.000
_cell.length_c   1.000
_cell.angle_alpha   90.00
_cell.angle_beta   90.00
_cell.angle_gamma   90.00
#
_symmetry.space_group_name_H-M   'P 1'
#
loop_
_entity.id
_entity.type
_entity.pdbx_description
1 polymer ?
#
loop_
_entity_poly.entity_id
_entity_poly.type
_entity_poly.pdbx_seq_one_letter_code
_entity_poly.pdbx_strand_id
1 'polypeptide(L)'
;DRLLMKKVLSILLICLVLFGCTNKQEKPDLSKEFVIETYKADMSGYENLKSSGHMFVGTTVSELKRTVDEGGYGVFVLSRTGCHSCQLAMQYLNEVAEELGVYIYYIDAQSDAYPILGTENYDVLYEVLYETIPENENGERDLQTPEVVTIVDGKITGSQIGTTWGGSNYTDKDVSKL
;
A
#
# COMPACT_ATOMS: atom_id res chain seq x y z
N ASP A 1 57.07 -19.98 -6.83
CA ASP A 1 55.79 -19.72 -7.52
C ASP A 1 54.54 -19.95 -6.69
N ARG A 2 54.59 -20.90 -5.72
CA ARG A 2 53.47 -21.08 -4.77
C ARG A 2 53.23 -19.86 -3.86
N LEU A 3 54.27 -19.07 -3.59
CA LEU A 3 54.18 -17.90 -2.73
C LEU A 3 53.51 -16.73 -3.44
N LEU A 4 53.75 -16.60 -4.74
CA LEU A 4 53.17 -15.57 -5.60
C LEU A 4 51.65 -15.84 -5.78
N MET A 5 51.30 -17.09 -6.03
CA MET A 5 49.91 -17.52 -6.19
C MET A 5 49.05 -17.31 -4.90
N LYS A 6 49.65 -17.54 -3.71
CA LYS A 6 49.00 -17.25 -2.42
C LYS A 6 48.80 -15.74 -2.22
N LYS A 7 49.73 -14.89 -2.62
CA LYS A 7 49.62 -13.43 -2.52
C LYS A 7 48.57 -12.88 -3.48
N VAL A 8 48.49 -13.40 -4.71
CA VAL A 8 47.47 -13.00 -5.69
C VAL A 8 46.09 -13.44 -5.26
N LEU A 9 45.93 -14.66 -4.71
CA LEU A 9 44.67 -15.17 -4.19
C LEU A 9 44.19 -14.37 -2.97
N SER A 10 45.13 -13.93 -2.10
CA SER A 10 44.80 -13.12 -0.93
C SER A 10 44.34 -11.70 -1.32
N ILE A 11 44.93 -11.11 -2.33
CA ILE A 11 44.55 -9.78 -2.85
C ILE A 11 43.17 -9.87 -3.55
N LEU A 12 42.91 -10.95 -4.29
CA LEU A 12 41.61 -11.16 -4.94
C LEU A 12 40.48 -11.33 -3.91
N LEU A 13 40.76 -12.02 -2.79
CA LEU A 13 39.79 -12.20 -1.70
C LEU A 13 39.48 -10.88 -0.96
N ILE A 14 40.50 -10.02 -0.78
CA ILE A 14 40.33 -8.69 -0.17
C ILE A 14 39.53 -7.76 -1.08
N CYS A 15 39.73 -7.82 -2.40
CA CYS A 15 38.93 -7.04 -3.34
C CYS A 15 37.45 -7.46 -3.37
N LEU A 16 37.13 -8.75 -3.19
CA LEU A 16 35.75 -9.24 -3.11
C LEU A 16 35.01 -8.76 -1.86
N VAL A 17 35.72 -8.49 -0.77
CA VAL A 17 35.10 -7.99 0.48
C VAL A 17 34.86 -6.46 0.40
N LEU A 18 35.57 -5.73 -0.44
CA LEU A 18 35.43 -4.28 -0.60
C LEU A 18 34.33 -3.89 -1.60
N PHE A 19 33.83 -4.83 -2.40
CA PHE A 19 32.66 -4.65 -3.26
C PHE A 19 31.36 -5.21 -2.63
N GLY A 20 31.33 -5.35 -1.32
CA GLY A 20 30.07 -5.53 -0.61
C GLY A 20 29.20 -4.34 -0.93
N CYS A 21 28.19 -4.55 -1.77
CA CYS A 21 27.13 -3.59 -2.03
C CYS A 21 26.58 -3.13 -0.68
N THR A 22 27.01 -1.98 -0.21
CA THR A 22 26.24 -1.20 0.73
C THR A 22 25.05 -0.69 -0.05
N ASN A 23 23.98 -1.48 -0.13
CA ASN A 23 22.65 -0.94 -0.31
C ASN A 23 22.42 0.00 0.89
N LYS A 24 22.94 1.21 0.80
CA LYS A 24 22.40 2.31 1.57
C LYS A 24 20.97 2.45 1.11
N GLN A 25 20.07 1.86 1.86
CA GLN A 25 18.68 2.24 1.80
C GLN A 25 18.68 3.72 2.19
N GLU A 26 18.66 4.61 1.19
CA GLU A 26 18.48 6.05 1.43
C GLU A 26 17.19 6.18 2.22
N LYS A 27 17.29 6.76 3.42
CA LYS A 27 16.09 7.08 4.19
C LYS A 27 15.27 8.02 3.32
N PRO A 28 13.93 7.78 3.21
CA PRO A 28 13.06 8.66 2.45
C PRO A 28 13.25 10.10 2.94
N ASP A 29 13.37 11.03 2.01
CA ASP A 29 13.42 12.45 2.32
C ASP A 29 12.01 12.95 2.66
N LEU A 30 11.61 12.80 3.91
CA LEU A 30 10.34 13.29 4.43
C LEU A 30 10.36 14.79 4.72
N SER A 31 11.42 15.51 4.34
CA SER A 31 11.52 16.97 4.54
C SER A 31 10.68 17.76 3.55
N LYS A 32 10.28 17.17 2.44
CA LYS A 32 9.36 17.77 1.48
C LYS A 32 7.94 17.64 2.01
N GLU A 33 7.30 18.76 2.28
CA GLU A 33 5.88 18.77 2.61
C GLU A 33 5.08 18.37 1.37
N PHE A 34 4.54 17.14 1.37
CA PHE A 34 3.65 16.63 0.33
C PHE A 34 2.23 16.66 0.88
N VAL A 35 1.40 17.51 0.33
CA VAL A 35 0.01 17.67 0.76
C VAL A 35 -0.90 16.93 -0.20
N ILE A 36 -1.68 15.97 0.32
CA ILE A 36 -2.73 15.25 -0.42
C ILE A 36 -4.04 15.98 -0.23
N GLU A 37 -4.74 16.27 -1.31
CA GLU A 37 -6.09 16.84 -1.23
C GLU A 37 -7.07 15.82 -0.66
N THR A 38 -7.80 16.25 0.36
CA THR A 38 -8.70 15.37 1.09
C THR A 38 -10.08 16.00 1.27
N TYR A 39 -11.07 15.13 1.45
CA TYR A 39 -12.42 15.49 1.85
C TYR A 39 -12.87 14.62 3.03
N LYS A 40 -14.00 14.97 3.63
CA LYS A 40 -14.56 14.14 4.71
C LYS A 40 -15.05 12.82 4.14
N ALA A 41 -14.43 11.70 4.52
CA ALA A 41 -14.89 10.37 4.16
C ALA A 41 -16.26 10.08 4.79
N ASP A 42 -17.19 9.54 4.01
CA ASP A 42 -18.43 8.96 4.53
C ASP A 42 -18.19 7.48 4.86
N MET A 43 -18.03 7.21 6.13
CA MET A 43 -17.81 5.85 6.66
C MET A 43 -19.07 5.24 7.26
N SER A 44 -20.23 5.86 7.09
CA SER A 44 -21.50 5.42 7.70
C SER A 44 -21.97 4.04 7.23
N GLY A 45 -21.54 3.61 6.07
CA GLY A 45 -21.83 2.28 5.53
C GLY A 45 -20.95 1.15 6.06
N TYR A 46 -19.97 1.44 6.92
CA TYR A 46 -19.13 0.42 7.58
C TYR A 46 -19.66 0.16 8.99
N GLU A 47 -20.33 -0.99 9.17
CA GLU A 47 -21.13 -1.31 10.37
C GLU A 47 -20.34 -1.27 11.68
N ASN A 48 -19.06 -1.63 11.64
CA ASN A 48 -18.18 -1.71 12.80
C ASN A 48 -17.32 -0.46 13.03
N LEU A 49 -17.45 0.56 12.17
CA LEU A 49 -16.77 1.83 12.35
C LEU A 49 -17.66 2.83 13.07
N LYS A 50 -17.09 3.57 14.01
CA LYS A 50 -17.75 4.74 14.58
C LYS A 50 -17.95 5.78 13.49
N SER A 51 -19.11 6.40 13.45
CA SER A 51 -19.45 7.45 12.47
C SER A 51 -18.60 8.73 12.61
N SER A 52 -17.84 8.85 13.69
CA SER A 52 -16.95 9.97 13.96
C SER A 52 -15.73 9.50 14.75
N GLY A 53 -14.60 10.16 14.56
CA GLY A 53 -13.35 9.83 15.24
C GLY A 53 -12.57 8.68 14.58
N HIS A 54 -12.96 8.24 13.38
CA HIS A 54 -12.16 7.30 12.58
C HIS A 54 -10.96 8.00 11.95
N MET A 55 -9.96 7.20 11.56
CA MET A 55 -8.70 7.66 10.98
C MET A 55 -8.70 7.69 9.45
N PHE A 56 -9.86 7.68 8.81
CA PHE A 56 -9.98 7.76 7.35
C PHE A 56 -10.29 9.17 6.89
N VAL A 57 -9.60 9.60 5.84
CA VAL A 57 -9.87 10.83 5.09
C VAL A 57 -10.11 10.47 3.63
N GLY A 58 -11.16 11.01 3.03
CA GLY A 58 -11.49 10.76 1.63
C GLY A 58 -10.46 11.41 0.71
N THR A 59 -10.10 10.73 -0.36
CA THR A 59 -9.25 11.26 -1.43
C THR A 59 -9.66 10.68 -2.78
N THR A 60 -9.00 11.10 -3.85
CA THR A 60 -9.33 10.69 -5.21
C THR A 60 -8.24 9.81 -5.83
N VAL A 61 -8.59 9.13 -6.93
CA VAL A 61 -7.65 8.38 -7.76
C VAL A 61 -6.54 9.28 -8.30
N SER A 62 -6.88 10.53 -8.68
CA SER A 62 -5.91 11.50 -9.16
C SER A 62 -4.86 11.85 -8.11
N GLU A 63 -5.25 11.94 -6.83
CA GLU A 63 -4.32 12.19 -5.74
C GLU A 63 -3.41 10.99 -5.46
N LEU A 64 -3.93 9.77 -5.58
CA LEU A 64 -3.10 8.55 -5.50
C LEU A 64 -2.04 8.57 -6.61
N LYS A 65 -2.45 8.82 -7.87
CA LYS A 65 -1.50 8.90 -8.99
C LYS A 65 -0.49 10.02 -8.78
N ARG A 66 -0.94 11.22 -8.38
CA ARG A 66 -0.04 12.33 -8.09
C ARG A 66 0.97 11.99 -6.99
N THR A 67 0.54 11.25 -5.96
CA THR A 67 1.43 10.80 -4.88
C THR A 67 2.56 9.90 -5.42
N VAL A 68 2.24 9.02 -6.37
CA VAL A 68 3.25 8.19 -7.03
C VAL A 68 4.15 9.01 -7.94
N ASP A 69 3.57 9.85 -8.80
CA ASP A 69 4.31 10.58 -9.84
C ASP A 69 5.27 11.64 -9.25
N GLU A 70 4.88 12.29 -8.15
CA GLU A 70 5.61 13.42 -7.57
C GLU A 70 6.48 13.04 -6.37
N GLY A 71 6.61 11.75 -6.06
CA GLY A 71 7.47 11.30 -4.95
C GLY A 71 6.86 11.54 -3.57
N GLY A 72 5.54 11.46 -3.46
CA GLY A 72 4.82 11.61 -2.20
C GLY A 72 4.86 10.35 -1.33
N TYR A 73 4.12 10.41 -0.22
CA TYR A 73 4.01 9.32 0.73
C TYR A 73 2.62 9.27 1.35
N GLY A 74 2.20 8.07 1.76
CA GLY A 74 0.91 7.85 2.42
C GLY A 74 0.50 6.39 2.44
N VAL A 75 -0.55 6.11 3.21
CA VAL A 75 -1.25 4.83 3.19
C VAL A 75 -2.61 5.06 2.55
N PHE A 76 -2.89 4.34 1.48
CA PHE A 76 -4.15 4.44 0.75
C PHE A 76 -4.92 3.14 0.86
N VAL A 77 -6.24 3.23 0.92
CA VAL A 77 -7.14 2.08 0.85
C VAL A 77 -8.21 2.32 -0.19
N LEU A 78 -8.31 1.40 -1.15
CA LEU A 78 -9.44 1.27 -2.07
C LEU A 78 -10.44 0.31 -1.44
N SER A 79 -11.66 0.78 -1.17
CA SER A 79 -12.65 -0.03 -0.47
C SER A 79 -14.07 0.37 -0.87
N ARG A 80 -15.07 -0.43 -0.49
CA ARG A 80 -16.49 -0.17 -0.72
C ARG A 80 -17.35 -0.79 0.37
N THR A 81 -18.47 -0.16 0.67
CA THR A 81 -19.35 -0.58 1.78
C THR A 81 -20.05 -1.92 1.56
N GLY A 82 -20.38 -2.28 0.32
CA GLY A 82 -21.04 -3.53 -0.03
C GLY A 82 -20.14 -4.78 -0.07
N CYS A 83 -18.87 -4.64 0.32
CA CYS A 83 -17.88 -5.72 0.28
C CYS A 83 -17.64 -6.28 1.69
N HIS A 84 -17.90 -7.57 1.91
CA HIS A 84 -17.74 -8.20 3.22
C HIS A 84 -16.30 -8.12 3.75
N SER A 85 -15.31 -8.40 2.92
CA SER A 85 -13.89 -8.29 3.29
C SER A 85 -13.51 -6.84 3.63
N CYS A 86 -14.13 -5.86 2.95
CA CYS A 86 -13.93 -4.44 3.25
C CYS A 86 -14.49 -4.07 4.61
N GLN A 87 -15.69 -4.56 4.98
CA GLN A 87 -16.27 -4.31 6.29
C GLN A 87 -15.33 -4.72 7.43
N LEU A 88 -14.67 -5.86 7.28
CA LEU A 88 -13.73 -6.38 8.26
C LEU A 88 -12.39 -5.60 8.23
N ALA A 89 -11.82 -5.41 7.06
CA ALA A 89 -10.52 -4.75 6.92
C ALA A 89 -10.54 -3.32 7.45
N MET A 90 -11.61 -2.56 7.19
CA MET A 90 -11.70 -1.16 7.59
C MET A 90 -11.74 -1.00 9.11
N GLN A 91 -12.34 -1.94 9.85
CA GLN A 91 -12.29 -1.92 11.30
C GLN A 91 -10.85 -2.04 11.82
N TYR A 92 -10.10 -3.05 11.36
CA TYR A 92 -8.73 -3.28 11.82
C TYR A 92 -7.77 -2.19 11.36
N LEU A 93 -7.93 -1.69 10.15
CA LEU A 93 -7.15 -0.55 9.66
C LEU A 93 -7.34 0.68 10.53
N ASN A 94 -8.58 0.93 10.98
CA ASN A 94 -8.85 2.03 11.89
C ASN A 94 -8.16 1.86 13.24
N GLU A 95 -8.21 0.66 13.82
CA GLU A 95 -7.54 0.36 15.10
C GLU A 95 -6.03 0.58 15.02
N VAL A 96 -5.40 0.09 13.96
CA VAL A 96 -3.97 0.28 13.73
C VAL A 96 -3.63 1.75 13.46
N ALA A 97 -4.45 2.44 12.69
CA ALA A 97 -4.24 3.86 12.39
C ALA A 97 -4.39 4.74 13.64
N GLU A 98 -5.35 4.43 14.53
CA GLU A 98 -5.50 5.08 15.84
C GLU A 98 -4.26 4.86 16.73
N GLU A 99 -3.76 3.62 16.80
CA GLU A 99 -2.57 3.27 17.59
C GLU A 99 -1.31 4.01 17.09
N LEU A 100 -1.15 4.10 15.78
CA LEU A 100 -0.02 4.78 15.15
C LEU A 100 -0.18 6.30 15.07
N GLY A 101 -1.39 6.84 15.28
CA GLY A 101 -1.69 8.26 15.14
C GLY A 101 -1.58 8.77 13.70
N VAL A 102 -1.92 7.93 12.71
CA VAL A 102 -1.81 8.26 11.28
C VAL A 102 -3.18 8.21 10.60
N TYR A 103 -3.37 9.06 9.59
CA TYR A 103 -4.55 8.97 8.74
C TYR A 103 -4.31 8.01 7.56
N ILE A 104 -5.40 7.34 7.13
CA ILE A 104 -5.44 6.51 5.93
C ILE A 104 -6.28 7.23 4.87
N TYR A 105 -5.74 7.37 3.67
CA TYR A 105 -6.41 7.97 2.54
C TYR A 105 -7.38 6.96 1.91
N TYR A 106 -8.67 7.24 2.03
CA TYR A 106 -9.75 6.38 1.58
C TYR A 106 -10.24 6.76 0.20
N ILE A 107 -10.19 5.81 -0.72
CA ILE A 107 -10.78 5.90 -2.07
C ILE A 107 -12.01 5.01 -2.09
N ASP A 108 -13.19 5.63 -2.24
CA ASP A 108 -14.45 4.91 -2.33
C ASP A 108 -14.66 4.35 -3.74
N ALA A 109 -14.60 3.02 -3.88
CA ALA A 109 -14.81 2.34 -5.15
C ALA A 109 -16.25 2.41 -5.68
N GLN A 110 -17.20 2.90 -4.88
CA GLN A 110 -18.61 3.08 -5.23
C GLN A 110 -19.06 4.55 -5.19
N SER A 111 -18.12 5.48 -5.15
CA SER A 111 -18.45 6.92 -5.10
C SER A 111 -19.17 7.39 -6.35
N ASP A 112 -20.36 7.98 -6.19
CA ASP A 112 -21.06 8.66 -7.27
C ASP A 112 -20.39 10.00 -7.64
N ALA A 113 -19.73 10.64 -6.68
CA ALA A 113 -19.04 11.91 -6.87
C ALA A 113 -17.69 11.75 -7.59
N TYR A 114 -17.04 10.61 -7.37
CA TYR A 114 -15.75 10.27 -7.98
C TYR A 114 -15.80 8.85 -8.56
N PRO A 115 -16.60 8.62 -9.62
CA PRO A 115 -16.84 7.29 -10.14
C PRO A 115 -15.54 6.63 -10.64
N ILE A 116 -15.39 5.33 -10.39
CA ILE A 116 -14.24 4.53 -10.82
C ILE A 116 -14.64 3.63 -11.97
N LEU A 117 -15.63 2.78 -11.77
CA LEU A 117 -16.03 1.79 -12.79
C LEU A 117 -16.56 2.46 -14.05
N GLY A 118 -16.02 2.06 -15.20
CA GLY A 118 -16.41 2.56 -16.51
C GLY A 118 -15.90 3.97 -16.80
N THR A 119 -14.94 4.47 -16.07
CA THR A 119 -14.33 5.78 -16.25
C THR A 119 -12.80 5.66 -16.41
N GLU A 120 -12.16 6.77 -16.79
CA GLU A 120 -10.69 6.86 -16.84
C GLU A 120 -10.02 6.61 -15.47
N ASN A 121 -10.72 6.81 -14.35
CA ASN A 121 -10.21 6.50 -13.03
C ASN A 121 -9.89 5.02 -12.86
N TYR A 122 -10.63 4.13 -13.52
CA TYR A 122 -10.33 2.71 -13.51
C TYR A 122 -8.98 2.41 -14.17
N ASP A 123 -8.74 2.99 -15.34
CA ASP A 123 -7.49 2.81 -16.09
C ASP A 123 -6.30 3.35 -15.31
N VAL A 124 -6.47 4.52 -14.67
CA VAL A 124 -5.44 5.12 -13.81
C VAL A 124 -5.13 4.26 -12.60
N LEU A 125 -6.16 3.75 -11.90
CA LEU A 125 -5.96 2.82 -10.78
C LEU A 125 -5.26 1.55 -11.23
N TYR A 126 -5.71 0.97 -12.34
CA TYR A 126 -5.12 -0.24 -12.89
C TYR A 126 -3.65 -0.05 -13.24
N GLU A 127 -3.28 1.10 -13.84
CA GLU A 127 -1.89 1.45 -14.13
C GLU A 127 -1.05 1.55 -12.84
N VAL A 128 -1.54 2.31 -11.86
CA VAL A 128 -0.80 2.58 -10.60
C VAL A 128 -0.64 1.31 -9.77
N LEU A 129 -1.67 0.47 -9.71
CA LEU A 129 -1.70 -0.72 -8.86
C LEU A 129 -1.31 -2.01 -9.59
N TYR A 130 -0.93 -1.95 -10.86
CA TYR A 130 -0.69 -3.13 -11.70
C TYR A 130 0.21 -4.17 -11.07
N GLU A 131 1.32 -3.74 -10.49
CA GLU A 131 2.30 -4.65 -9.87
C GLU A 131 1.82 -5.26 -8.54
N THR A 132 0.79 -4.70 -7.93
CA THR A 132 0.21 -5.20 -6.67
C THR A 132 -0.92 -6.20 -6.90
N ILE A 133 -1.57 -6.16 -8.07
CA ILE A 133 -2.70 -7.01 -8.40
C ILE A 133 -2.20 -8.39 -8.81
N PRO A 134 -2.61 -9.48 -8.12
CA PRO A 134 -2.21 -10.82 -8.51
C PRO A 134 -2.88 -11.24 -9.83
N GLU A 135 -2.18 -12.04 -10.61
CA GLU A 135 -2.78 -12.71 -11.76
C GLU A 135 -3.71 -13.84 -11.31
N ASN A 136 -4.85 -13.95 -11.96
CA ASN A 136 -5.73 -15.10 -11.81
C ASN A 136 -5.22 -16.30 -12.62
N GLU A 137 -5.93 -17.43 -12.57
CA GLU A 137 -5.55 -18.66 -13.27
C GLU A 137 -5.50 -18.50 -14.81
N ASN A 138 -6.14 -17.46 -15.35
CA ASN A 138 -6.15 -17.15 -16.78
C ASN A 138 -5.06 -16.14 -17.19
N GLY A 139 -4.25 -15.66 -16.24
CA GLY A 139 -3.25 -14.62 -16.47
C GLY A 139 -3.82 -13.21 -16.55
N GLU A 140 -5.06 -13.01 -16.08
CA GLU A 140 -5.71 -11.69 -16.03
C GLU A 140 -5.56 -11.07 -14.64
N ARG A 141 -5.52 -9.73 -14.60
CA ARG A 141 -5.45 -8.96 -13.36
C ARG A 141 -6.65 -8.05 -13.26
N ASP A 142 -7.36 -8.11 -12.16
CA ASP A 142 -8.52 -7.25 -11.89
C ASP A 142 -8.34 -6.49 -10.57
N LEU A 143 -8.74 -5.22 -10.55
CA LEU A 143 -8.80 -4.42 -9.32
C LEU A 143 -9.71 -5.09 -8.30
N GLN A 144 -9.22 -5.22 -7.10
CA GLN A 144 -9.93 -5.86 -6.01
C GLN A 144 -10.15 -4.89 -4.84
N THR A 145 -11.11 -5.21 -3.99
CA THR A 145 -11.36 -4.46 -2.75
C THR A 145 -11.52 -5.42 -1.56
N PRO A 146 -10.99 -5.07 -0.38
CA PRO A 146 -10.15 -3.92 -0.10
C PRO A 146 -8.75 -4.12 -0.68
N GLU A 147 -8.14 -3.03 -1.15
CA GLU A 147 -6.72 -3.01 -1.47
C GLU A 147 -6.06 -1.87 -0.68
N VAL A 148 -5.03 -2.20 0.08
CA VAL A 148 -4.25 -1.24 0.87
C VAL A 148 -2.88 -1.13 0.26
N VAL A 149 -2.40 0.09 0.03
CA VAL A 149 -1.04 0.32 -0.44
C VAL A 149 -0.33 1.36 0.43
N THR A 150 0.93 1.13 0.68
CA THR A 150 1.83 2.08 1.33
C THR A 150 2.77 2.66 0.29
N ILE A 151 2.79 3.98 0.19
CA ILE A 151 3.65 4.72 -0.75
C ILE A 151 4.70 5.49 0.04
N VAL A 152 5.95 5.39 -0.40
CA VAL A 152 7.07 6.15 0.15
C VAL A 152 7.94 6.62 -1.02
N ASP A 153 8.16 7.93 -1.11
CA ASP A 153 8.93 8.55 -2.20
C ASP A 153 8.43 8.13 -3.59
N GLY A 154 7.09 8.15 -3.77
CA GLY A 154 6.40 7.79 -5.00
C GLY A 154 6.41 6.29 -5.35
N LYS A 155 6.94 5.45 -4.49
CA LYS A 155 7.01 4.00 -4.73
C LYS A 155 6.08 3.24 -3.82
N ILE A 156 5.36 2.28 -4.36
CA ILE A 156 4.60 1.33 -3.56
C ILE A 156 5.59 0.42 -2.84
N THR A 157 5.65 0.53 -1.52
CA THR A 157 6.57 -0.23 -0.65
C THR A 157 5.88 -1.38 0.06
N GLY A 158 4.56 -1.39 0.06
CA GLY A 158 3.76 -2.47 0.61
C GLY A 158 2.37 -2.47 -0.01
N SER A 159 1.79 -3.66 -0.15
CA SER A 159 0.42 -3.83 -0.61
C SER A 159 -0.24 -5.02 0.07
N GLN A 160 -1.55 -4.93 0.25
CA GLN A 160 -2.38 -6.00 0.77
C GLN A 160 -3.74 -5.97 0.07
N ILE A 161 -4.10 -7.06 -0.59
CA ILE A 161 -5.41 -7.22 -1.21
C ILE A 161 -6.25 -8.19 -0.38
N GLY A 162 -7.50 -7.83 -0.20
CA GLY A 162 -8.44 -8.61 0.57
C GLY A 162 -8.02 -8.67 2.03
N THR A 163 -8.46 -9.72 2.65
CA THR A 163 -8.02 -10.11 3.99
C THR A 163 -7.11 -11.32 3.78
N THR A 164 -5.95 -11.35 4.42
CA THR A 164 -4.93 -12.41 4.29
C THR A 164 -5.47 -13.82 4.52
N TRP A 165 -6.71 -13.91 4.90
CA TRP A 165 -7.39 -15.13 5.27
C TRP A 165 -8.57 -15.36 4.31
N GLY A 166 -8.28 -15.94 3.16
CA GLY A 166 -9.26 -16.28 2.12
C GLY A 166 -10.30 -17.32 2.54
N GLY A 167 -10.90 -17.14 3.71
CA GLY A 167 -11.92 -18.00 4.24
C GLY A 167 -12.85 -17.28 5.20
N SER A 168 -14.09 -17.72 5.23
CA SER A 168 -15.20 -17.17 6.03
C SER A 168 -15.07 -17.29 7.56
N ASN A 169 -13.92 -17.70 8.08
CA ASN A 169 -13.69 -17.93 9.50
C ASN A 169 -12.50 -17.12 10.01
N TYR A 170 -12.75 -15.87 10.36
CA TYR A 170 -11.80 -15.04 11.11
C TYR A 170 -11.73 -15.51 12.56
N THR A 171 -10.51 -15.66 13.05
CA THR A 171 -10.26 -15.81 14.48
C THR A 171 -9.34 -14.68 14.94
N ASP A 172 -9.47 -14.24 16.19
CA ASP A 172 -8.64 -13.19 16.81
C ASP A 172 -7.13 -13.47 16.69
N LYS A 173 -6.74 -14.73 16.43
CA LYS A 173 -5.34 -15.12 16.22
C LYS A 173 -4.78 -14.69 14.87
N ASP A 174 -5.63 -14.38 13.92
CA ASP A 174 -5.20 -14.04 12.57
C ASP A 174 -4.85 -12.55 12.48
N VAL A 175 -5.45 -11.72 13.32
CA VAL A 175 -5.21 -10.28 13.40
C VAL A 175 -3.81 -9.95 13.93
N SER A 176 -3.23 -10.79 14.78
CA SER A 176 -1.91 -10.56 15.37
C SER A 176 -0.74 -10.74 14.40
N LYS A 177 -1.02 -11.03 13.12
CA LYS A 177 0.00 -11.22 12.06
C LYS A 177 0.05 -10.07 11.03
N LEU A 178 -0.80 -9.04 11.20
CA LEU A 178 -0.70 -7.77 10.51
C LEU A 178 0.27 -6.87 11.25
#